data_214092fe536d057601f5943c57f5c503
#
_entry.id   214092fe536d057601f5943c57f5c503
#
_cell.length_a   1.000
_cell.length_b   1.000
_cell.length_c   1.000
_cell.angle_alpha   90.00
_cell.angle_beta   90.00
_cell.angle_gamma   90.00
#
_symmetry.space_group_name_H-M   'P 1'
#
loop_
_entity.id
_entity.type
_entity.pdbx_description
1 polymer ?
#
loop_
_entity_poly.entity_id
_entity_poly.type
_entity_poly.pdbx_seq_one_letter_code
_entity_poly.pdbx_strand_id
1 'polypeptide(L)'
;MMNNINKFNEIVEYIETHLDSQLDINLLSKKAGLSLYEFRRIFSFIAGIPISEYIRKRRMSRAAEDLLSGNESVTELAIKYGYDAPSSFSRAFKEFHGITPNEIGKSDCCLNMFTPIEFETRISGGADISYTLKKDSDFYICGISQLSEMSDTECCEDAWSAFYDSAYADEILDNCGDNLYACYTNGINNVQCIIGARAYENDRLFKVHIPQSLWMCFKFHGSDDTKVNEFYKNVLYRCIRASSYEKDNSLPNIEVFPRNTDDDNFEWEVRIAVKKKQM
;
A
#
# COMPACT_ATOMS: atom_id res chain seq x y z
N MET A 1 -20.54 -4.15 11.19
CA MET A 1 -19.15 -3.75 10.92
C MET A 1 -18.80 -2.38 11.53
N MET A 2 -19.65 -1.36 11.41
CA MET A 2 -19.47 -0.05 12.09
C MET A 2 -19.27 -0.16 13.61
N ASN A 3 -19.97 -1.07 14.27
CA ASN A 3 -19.84 -1.26 15.72
C ASN A 3 -18.45 -1.73 16.20
N ASN A 4 -17.64 -2.37 15.32
CA ASN A 4 -16.33 -2.87 15.72
C ASN A 4 -15.24 -1.80 15.64
N ILE A 5 -15.31 -0.87 14.67
CA ILE A 5 -14.32 0.22 14.55
C ILE A 5 -14.47 1.21 15.69
N ASN A 6 -15.71 1.56 16.05
CA ASN A 6 -15.97 2.40 17.23
C ASN A 6 -15.39 1.77 18.51
N LYS A 7 -15.51 0.44 18.66
CA LYS A 7 -14.90 -0.26 19.82
C LYS A 7 -13.38 -0.16 19.83
N PHE A 8 -12.72 -0.19 18.66
CA PHE A 8 -11.27 -0.01 18.60
C PHE A 8 -10.86 1.43 18.95
N ASN A 9 -11.63 2.44 18.56
CA ASN A 9 -11.43 3.82 18.98
C ASN A 9 -11.65 4.00 20.50
N GLU A 10 -12.72 3.42 21.04
CA GLU A 10 -12.96 3.39 22.49
C GLU A 10 -11.79 2.72 23.26
N ILE A 11 -11.19 1.67 22.69
CA ILE A 11 -10.02 0.99 23.26
C ILE A 11 -8.78 1.89 23.18
N VAL A 12 -8.57 2.58 22.07
CA VAL A 12 -7.47 3.55 21.94
C VAL A 12 -7.64 4.67 22.98
N GLU A 13 -8.83 5.24 23.10
CA GLU A 13 -9.13 6.28 24.10
C GLU A 13 -8.89 5.76 25.54
N TYR A 14 -9.31 4.54 25.82
CA TYR A 14 -9.03 3.90 27.10
C TYR A 14 -7.52 3.77 27.36
N ILE A 15 -6.75 3.34 26.35
CA ILE A 15 -5.28 3.26 26.46
C ILE A 15 -4.68 4.64 26.73
N GLU A 16 -5.10 5.67 25.99
CA GLU A 16 -4.57 7.03 26.11
C GLU A 16 -4.83 7.63 27.51
N THR A 17 -5.96 7.31 28.11
CA THR A 17 -6.33 7.78 29.45
C THR A 17 -5.67 6.96 30.57
N HIS A 18 -5.02 5.83 30.26
CA HIS A 18 -4.42 4.92 31.25
C HIS A 18 -2.95 4.57 30.91
N LEU A 19 -2.24 5.43 30.18
CA LEU A 19 -0.84 5.20 29.82
C LEU A 19 0.08 5.15 31.04
N ASP A 20 -0.26 5.86 32.11
CA ASP A 20 0.43 5.95 33.38
C ASP A 20 0.11 4.80 34.36
N SER A 21 -0.68 3.85 33.94
CA SER A 21 -1.08 2.72 34.76
C SER A 21 -0.83 1.38 34.07
N GLN A 22 -1.01 0.28 34.81
CA GLN A 22 -0.88 -1.06 34.24
C GLN A 22 -2.06 -1.36 33.31
N LEU A 23 -1.76 -1.51 32.01
CA LEU A 23 -2.74 -1.89 30.99
C LEU A 23 -2.80 -3.41 30.85
N ASP A 24 -3.98 -3.99 31.08
CA ASP A 24 -4.26 -5.41 30.86
C ASP A 24 -4.81 -5.64 29.44
N ILE A 25 -3.98 -6.22 28.59
CA ILE A 25 -4.36 -6.53 27.19
C ILE A 25 -5.52 -7.53 27.11
N ASN A 26 -5.70 -8.40 28.13
CA ASN A 26 -6.86 -9.30 28.19
C ASN A 26 -8.15 -8.51 28.45
N LEU A 27 -8.10 -7.47 29.26
CA LEU A 27 -9.24 -6.58 29.47
C LEU A 27 -9.61 -5.85 28.17
N LEU A 28 -8.61 -5.36 27.43
CA LEU A 28 -8.83 -4.69 26.15
C LEU A 28 -9.44 -5.64 25.10
N SER A 29 -8.98 -6.89 25.05
CA SER A 29 -9.55 -7.88 24.14
C SER A 29 -11.02 -8.20 24.46
N LYS A 30 -11.38 -8.29 25.76
CA LYS A 30 -12.77 -8.49 26.22
C LYS A 30 -13.64 -7.28 25.84
N LYS A 31 -13.15 -6.05 25.98
CA LYS A 31 -13.86 -4.83 25.53
C LYS A 31 -14.13 -4.86 24.02
N ALA A 32 -13.20 -5.35 23.23
CA ALA A 32 -13.40 -5.57 21.79
C ALA A 32 -14.41 -6.68 21.48
N GLY A 33 -14.69 -7.58 22.42
CA GLY A 33 -15.49 -8.78 22.19
C GLY A 33 -14.75 -9.86 21.40
N LEU A 34 -13.42 -9.93 21.57
CA LEU A 34 -12.52 -10.81 20.84
C LEU A 34 -11.69 -11.66 21.82
N SER A 35 -11.19 -12.80 21.35
CA SER A 35 -10.12 -13.49 22.06
C SER A 35 -8.83 -12.66 22.04
N LEU A 36 -7.93 -12.90 22.98
CA LEU A 36 -6.65 -12.19 23.06
C LEU A 36 -5.84 -12.32 21.75
N TYR A 37 -5.86 -13.52 21.15
CA TYR A 37 -5.17 -13.80 19.89
C TYR A 37 -5.76 -12.98 18.73
N GLU A 38 -7.08 -13.02 18.56
CA GLU A 38 -7.78 -12.26 17.51
C GLU A 38 -7.59 -10.75 17.68
N PHE A 39 -7.70 -10.26 18.92
CA PHE A 39 -7.52 -8.86 19.23
C PHE A 39 -6.12 -8.35 18.83
N ARG A 40 -5.05 -9.06 19.23
CA ARG A 40 -3.68 -8.70 18.88
C ARG A 40 -3.47 -8.71 17.36
N ARG A 41 -3.98 -9.72 16.68
CA ARG A 41 -3.86 -9.87 15.23
C ARG A 41 -4.61 -8.79 14.48
N ILE A 42 -5.87 -8.53 14.84
CA ILE A 42 -6.70 -7.52 14.18
C ILE A 42 -6.13 -6.13 14.46
N PHE A 43 -5.77 -5.81 15.71
CA PHE A 43 -5.16 -4.53 16.05
C PHE A 43 -3.90 -4.30 15.23
N SER A 44 -2.98 -5.26 15.19
CA SER A 44 -1.73 -5.15 14.43
C SER A 44 -1.98 -4.98 12.93
N PHE A 45 -3.00 -5.65 12.39
CA PHE A 45 -3.36 -5.56 10.98
C PHE A 45 -3.92 -4.19 10.60
N ILE A 46 -4.83 -3.62 11.42
CA ILE A 46 -5.47 -2.32 11.11
C ILE A 46 -4.60 -1.12 11.53
N ALA A 47 -3.80 -1.25 12.59
CA ALA A 47 -2.91 -0.19 13.09
C ALA A 47 -1.51 -0.19 12.44
N GLY A 48 -1.15 -1.26 11.71
CA GLY A 48 0.18 -1.45 11.13
C GLY A 48 1.28 -1.78 12.13
N ILE A 49 0.99 -1.77 13.45
CA ILE A 49 1.95 -2.08 14.53
C ILE A 49 1.29 -2.92 15.62
N PRO A 50 2.06 -3.75 16.37
CA PRO A 50 1.56 -4.47 17.53
C PRO A 50 1.03 -3.52 18.62
N ILE A 51 -0.03 -3.91 19.34
CA ILE A 51 -0.61 -3.09 20.42
C ILE A 51 0.39 -2.78 21.54
N SER A 52 1.29 -3.72 21.87
CA SER A 52 2.34 -3.50 22.85
C SER A 52 3.33 -2.43 22.41
N GLU A 53 3.65 -2.39 21.12
CA GLU A 53 4.51 -1.37 20.53
C GLU A 53 3.81 -0.01 20.45
N TYR A 54 2.52 0.02 20.14
CA TYR A 54 1.69 1.21 20.23
C TYR A 54 1.76 1.84 21.62
N ILE A 55 1.44 1.03 22.65
CA ILE A 55 1.46 1.49 24.05
C ILE A 55 2.88 2.00 24.44
N ARG A 56 3.94 1.28 24.05
CA ARG A 56 5.33 1.67 24.31
C ARG A 56 5.65 3.05 23.72
N LYS A 57 5.34 3.26 22.44
CA LYS A 57 5.60 4.53 21.75
C LYS A 57 4.81 5.69 22.35
N ARG A 58 3.54 5.47 22.70
CA ARG A 58 2.71 6.49 23.35
C ARG A 58 3.24 6.87 24.74
N ARG A 59 3.66 5.86 25.53
CA ARG A 59 4.31 6.10 26.85
C ARG A 59 5.58 6.92 26.72
N MET A 60 6.43 6.62 25.72
CA MET A 60 7.65 7.41 25.50
C MET A 60 7.33 8.85 25.11
N SER A 61 6.32 9.08 24.26
CA SER A 61 5.89 10.42 23.90
C SER A 61 5.37 11.22 25.10
N ARG A 62 4.55 10.61 25.96
CA ARG A 62 4.04 11.25 27.19
C ARG A 62 5.15 11.48 28.21
N ALA A 63 6.07 10.52 28.35
CA ALA A 63 7.21 10.67 29.26
C ALA A 63 8.13 11.85 28.89
N ALA A 64 8.27 12.17 27.61
CA ALA A 64 9.01 13.36 27.19
C ALA A 64 8.32 14.65 27.59
N GLU A 65 6.99 14.72 27.49
CA GLU A 65 6.18 15.86 27.95
C GLU A 65 6.32 16.05 29.49
N ASP A 66 6.22 14.95 30.25
CA ASP A 66 6.36 14.97 31.69
C ASP A 66 7.78 15.44 32.14
N LEU A 67 8.83 14.95 31.46
CA LEU A 67 10.21 15.39 31.71
C LEU A 67 10.41 16.88 31.40
N LEU A 68 9.80 17.39 30.34
CA LEU A 68 9.84 18.83 30.01
C LEU A 68 9.12 19.68 31.06
N SER A 69 8.05 19.15 31.69
CA SER A 69 7.36 19.85 32.78
C SER A 69 8.21 19.97 34.02
N GLY A 70 9.22 19.14 34.20
CA GLY A 70 10.19 19.16 35.29
C GLY A 70 9.65 18.74 36.66
N ASN A 71 8.44 18.18 36.73
CA ASN A 71 7.76 17.84 37.97
C ASN A 71 8.11 16.45 38.52
N GLU A 72 8.65 15.57 37.68
CA GLU A 72 8.90 14.16 38.02
C GLU A 72 10.34 13.77 37.66
N SER A 73 10.96 12.96 38.48
CA SER A 73 12.29 12.40 38.21
C SER A 73 12.22 11.23 37.21
N VAL A 74 13.36 10.90 36.59
CA VAL A 74 13.49 9.76 35.70
C VAL A 74 13.06 8.44 36.38
N THR A 75 13.31 8.31 37.67
CA THR A 75 12.93 7.14 38.48
C THR A 75 11.41 7.05 38.66
N GLU A 76 10.77 8.17 39.00
CA GLU A 76 9.30 8.21 39.10
C GLU A 76 8.61 7.92 37.77
N LEU A 77 9.11 8.50 36.70
CA LEU A 77 8.56 8.23 35.36
C LEU A 77 8.77 6.77 34.91
N ALA A 78 9.89 6.14 35.27
CA ALA A 78 10.09 4.72 35.01
C ALA A 78 8.98 3.87 35.66
N ILE A 79 8.68 4.13 36.91
CA ILE A 79 7.60 3.45 37.66
C ILE A 79 6.23 3.77 37.04
N LYS A 80 5.94 5.06 36.80
CA LYS A 80 4.69 5.55 36.23
C LYS A 80 4.36 4.86 34.89
N TYR A 81 5.36 4.68 34.02
CA TYR A 81 5.17 4.07 32.71
C TYR A 81 5.41 2.57 32.68
N GLY A 82 5.51 1.92 33.87
CA GLY A 82 5.52 0.45 34.01
C GLY A 82 6.84 -0.20 33.68
N TYR A 83 7.97 0.47 33.95
CA TYR A 83 9.29 -0.12 33.83
C TYR A 83 9.80 -0.56 35.21
N ASP A 84 10.35 -1.80 35.27
CA ASP A 84 10.88 -2.36 36.52
C ASP A 84 12.15 -1.64 37.01
N ALA A 85 12.87 -0.97 36.09
CA ALA A 85 14.11 -0.28 36.43
C ALA A 85 14.28 1.01 35.61
N PRO A 86 14.82 2.09 36.21
CA PRO A 86 15.12 3.33 35.49
C PRO A 86 16.07 3.16 34.30
N SER A 87 16.96 2.15 34.37
CA SER A 87 17.87 1.85 33.26
C SER A 87 17.14 1.31 32.03
N SER A 88 16.12 0.46 32.23
CA SER A 88 15.27 -0.07 31.15
C SER A 88 14.44 1.02 30.50
N PHE A 89 13.87 1.92 31.32
CA PHE A 89 13.19 3.11 30.86
C PHE A 89 14.12 4.01 30.03
N SER A 90 15.31 4.34 30.55
CA SER A 90 16.27 5.21 29.88
C SER A 90 16.73 4.64 28.53
N ARG A 91 16.87 3.30 28.44
CA ARG A 91 17.18 2.63 27.17
C ARG A 91 16.03 2.78 26.16
N ALA A 92 14.79 2.48 26.57
CA ALA A 92 13.61 2.60 25.71
C ALA A 92 13.38 4.06 25.26
N PHE A 93 13.61 5.01 26.16
CA PHE A 93 13.53 6.42 25.88
C PHE A 93 14.57 6.87 24.84
N LYS A 94 15.85 6.46 25.03
CA LYS A 94 16.91 6.74 24.06
C LYS A 94 16.67 6.06 22.70
N GLU A 95 16.16 4.85 22.71
CA GLU A 95 15.80 4.15 21.46
C GLU A 95 14.72 4.90 20.67
N PHE A 96 13.75 5.49 21.37
CA PHE A 96 12.65 6.19 20.74
C PHE A 96 12.98 7.64 20.36
N HIS A 97 13.65 8.41 21.25
CA HIS A 97 13.93 9.83 21.04
C HIS A 97 15.34 10.13 20.52
N GLY A 98 16.25 9.13 20.50
CA GLY A 98 17.65 9.32 20.13
C GLY A 98 18.53 9.90 21.23
N ILE A 99 17.95 10.45 22.30
CA ILE A 99 18.63 11.08 23.45
C ILE A 99 18.20 10.42 24.75
N THR A 100 19.00 10.57 25.80
CA THR A 100 18.64 10.06 27.14
C THR A 100 17.69 11.03 27.87
N PRO A 101 16.89 10.54 28.87
CA PRO A 101 16.02 11.38 29.65
C PRO A 101 16.74 12.56 30.32
N ASN A 102 18.01 12.36 30.76
CA ASN A 102 18.81 13.38 31.42
C ASN A 102 19.36 14.47 30.49
N GLU A 103 19.24 14.29 29.18
CA GLU A 103 19.66 15.26 28.17
C GLU A 103 18.53 16.23 27.81
N ILE A 104 17.28 15.91 28.18
CA ILE A 104 16.13 16.81 27.98
C ILE A 104 16.36 18.13 28.72
N GLY A 105 16.10 19.24 28.03
CA GLY A 105 16.20 20.59 28.57
C GLY A 105 17.63 21.14 28.67
N LYS A 106 18.67 20.38 28.29
CA LYS A 106 20.06 20.85 28.30
C LYS A 106 20.54 21.53 27.03
N SER A 107 19.85 21.29 25.93
CA SER A 107 20.13 21.85 24.59
C SER A 107 18.86 21.79 23.72
N ASP A 108 18.89 22.43 22.56
CA ASP A 108 17.84 22.30 21.54
C ASP A 108 17.77 20.85 21.04
N CYS A 109 17.04 20.01 21.78
CA CYS A 109 16.88 18.59 21.42
C CYS A 109 15.59 18.38 20.63
N CYS A 110 15.69 17.68 19.51
CA CYS A 110 14.54 17.23 18.76
C CYS A 110 13.96 15.96 19.42
N LEU A 111 12.69 16.00 19.80
CA LEU A 111 11.98 14.88 20.41
C LEU A 111 11.04 14.24 19.38
N ASN A 112 11.02 12.92 19.34
CA ASN A 112 10.06 12.18 18.54
C ASN A 112 8.70 12.14 19.25
N MET A 113 7.62 12.31 18.49
CA MET A 113 6.26 12.16 18.98
C MET A 113 5.54 11.09 18.16
N PHE A 114 4.96 10.12 18.84
CA PHE A 114 4.01 9.17 18.22
C PHE A 114 2.60 9.61 18.62
N THR A 115 1.79 10.04 17.64
CA THR A 115 0.43 10.52 17.90
C THR A 115 -0.54 9.37 18.19
N PRO A 116 -1.65 9.61 18.92
CA PRO A 116 -2.71 8.62 19.05
C PRO A 116 -3.22 8.16 17.68
N ILE A 117 -3.52 6.85 17.58
CA ILE A 117 -4.15 6.29 16.38
C ILE A 117 -5.65 6.55 16.46
N GLU A 118 -6.24 6.96 15.35
CA GLU A 118 -7.69 7.03 15.16
C GLU A 118 -8.07 6.12 14.00
N PHE A 119 -9.07 5.26 14.21
CA PHE A 119 -9.59 4.38 13.17
C PHE A 119 -10.80 5.04 12.52
N GLU A 120 -10.65 5.39 11.26
CA GLU A 120 -11.75 5.97 10.48
C GLU A 120 -12.42 4.90 9.61
N THR A 121 -13.74 4.96 9.52
CA THR A 121 -14.50 4.16 8.57
C THR A 121 -14.72 4.98 7.31
N ARG A 122 -13.98 4.68 6.27
CA ARG A 122 -14.27 5.21 4.94
C ARG A 122 -15.22 4.27 4.22
N ILE A 123 -16.44 4.72 3.98
CA ILE A 123 -17.35 4.04 3.05
C ILE A 123 -16.86 4.35 1.65
N SER A 124 -16.44 3.33 0.92
CA SER A 124 -15.99 3.46 -0.44
C SER A 124 -16.70 2.40 -1.30
N GLY A 125 -17.09 2.78 -2.49
CA GLY A 125 -17.98 2.00 -3.37
C GLY A 125 -19.25 2.78 -3.67
N GLY A 126 -20.17 2.18 -4.39
CA GLY A 126 -21.41 2.84 -4.84
C GLY A 126 -21.20 3.81 -6.02
N ALA A 127 -20.03 3.79 -6.64
CA ALA A 127 -19.79 4.47 -7.91
C ALA A 127 -20.15 3.54 -9.08
N ASP A 128 -20.73 4.08 -10.11
CA ASP A 128 -20.94 3.38 -11.37
C ASP A 128 -19.58 3.17 -12.05
N ILE A 129 -19.21 1.89 -12.23
CA ILE A 129 -17.99 1.50 -12.92
C ILE A 129 -18.40 0.84 -14.22
N SER A 130 -17.99 1.44 -15.34
CA SER A 130 -18.20 0.87 -16.64
C SER A 130 -16.99 0.04 -17.06
N TYR A 131 -17.26 -1.14 -17.58
CA TYR A 131 -16.26 -1.99 -18.22
C TYR A 131 -16.84 -2.68 -19.45
N THR A 132 -15.96 -3.08 -20.34
CA THR A 132 -16.33 -3.93 -21.48
C THR A 132 -15.64 -5.29 -21.36
N LEU A 133 -16.27 -6.34 -21.91
CA LEU A 133 -15.64 -7.65 -22.01
C LEU A 133 -15.17 -7.84 -23.44
N LYS A 134 -13.87 -8.10 -23.61
CA LYS A 134 -13.26 -8.40 -24.90
C LYS A 134 -12.63 -9.78 -24.86
N LYS A 135 -12.87 -10.58 -25.90
CA LYS A 135 -12.18 -11.84 -26.09
C LYS A 135 -11.12 -11.63 -27.15
N ASP A 136 -9.85 -11.73 -26.75
CA ASP A 136 -8.73 -11.65 -27.67
C ASP A 136 -8.22 -13.03 -28.03
N SER A 137 -7.80 -13.19 -29.29
CA SER A 137 -7.07 -14.37 -29.75
C SER A 137 -5.65 -14.36 -29.16
N ASP A 138 -4.96 -15.44 -29.33
CA ASP A 138 -3.54 -15.60 -29.03
C ASP A 138 -2.69 -14.51 -29.71
N PHE A 139 -1.76 -13.85 -28.94
CA PHE A 139 -0.86 -12.83 -29.46
C PHE A 139 0.41 -12.70 -28.63
N TYR A 140 1.38 -11.96 -29.17
CA TYR A 140 2.61 -11.61 -28.48
C TYR A 140 2.72 -10.09 -28.33
N ILE A 141 3.35 -9.67 -27.23
CA ILE A 141 3.86 -8.30 -27.06
C ILE A 141 5.39 -8.40 -27.09
N CYS A 142 6.00 -7.63 -27.97
CA CYS A 142 7.45 -7.56 -28.13
C CYS A 142 7.93 -6.14 -27.82
N GLY A 143 8.89 -5.99 -26.91
CA GLY A 143 9.29 -4.67 -26.45
C GLY A 143 10.46 -4.63 -25.47
N ILE A 144 10.65 -3.48 -24.84
CA ILE A 144 11.67 -3.23 -23.83
C ILE A 144 11.14 -3.72 -22.48
N SER A 145 11.98 -4.46 -21.79
CA SER A 145 11.66 -5.01 -20.47
C SER A 145 12.46 -4.29 -19.38
N GLN A 146 11.75 -3.82 -18.35
CA GLN A 146 12.30 -3.27 -17.12
C GLN A 146 11.84 -4.09 -15.93
N LEU A 147 12.76 -4.34 -14.99
CA LEU A 147 12.49 -5.04 -13.73
C LEU A 147 12.53 -4.04 -12.59
N SER A 148 11.49 -3.99 -11.77
CA SER A 148 11.40 -3.10 -10.61
C SER A 148 11.05 -3.89 -9.34
N GLU A 149 11.49 -3.41 -8.18
CA GLU A 149 11.14 -4.02 -6.89
C GLU A 149 9.65 -3.79 -6.57
N MET A 150 9.00 -4.77 -5.93
CA MET A 150 7.53 -4.77 -5.70
C MET A 150 7.00 -3.61 -4.82
N SER A 151 7.87 -2.81 -4.23
CA SER A 151 7.47 -1.72 -3.32
C SER A 151 7.14 -0.40 -4.01
N ASP A 152 7.44 -0.24 -5.30
CA ASP A 152 7.40 1.05 -5.96
C ASP A 152 6.20 1.23 -6.89
N THR A 153 5.39 2.26 -6.58
CA THR A 153 4.48 2.88 -7.54
C THR A 153 5.25 3.55 -8.70
N GLU A 154 6.56 3.72 -8.55
CA GLU A 154 7.51 4.29 -9.52
C GLU A 154 7.91 3.30 -10.63
N CYS A 155 7.58 2.00 -10.50
CA CYS A 155 7.96 1.00 -11.50
C CYS A 155 7.45 1.30 -12.93
N CYS A 156 6.36 2.05 -13.05
CA CYS A 156 5.81 2.47 -14.34
C CYS A 156 6.65 3.59 -14.97
N GLU A 157 7.04 4.58 -14.19
CA GLU A 157 7.85 5.71 -14.67
C GLU A 157 9.22 5.24 -15.14
N ASP A 158 9.88 4.38 -14.37
CA ASP A 158 11.15 3.76 -14.74
C ASP A 158 11.06 2.95 -16.04
N ALA A 159 9.97 2.21 -16.23
CA ALA A 159 9.77 1.41 -17.44
C ALA A 159 9.56 2.29 -18.69
N TRP A 160 8.79 3.37 -18.55
CA TRP A 160 8.59 4.33 -19.64
C TRP A 160 9.87 5.10 -19.95
N SER A 161 10.64 5.52 -18.95
CA SER A 161 11.95 6.13 -19.14
C SER A 161 12.89 5.19 -19.88
N ALA A 162 13.01 3.93 -19.43
CA ALA A 162 13.82 2.92 -20.08
C ALA A 162 13.39 2.62 -21.52
N PHE A 163 12.09 2.70 -21.80
CA PHE A 163 11.55 2.54 -23.15
C PHE A 163 12.01 3.69 -24.06
N TYR A 164 11.79 4.95 -23.66
CA TYR A 164 12.14 6.11 -24.48
C TYR A 164 13.66 6.32 -24.64
N ASP A 165 14.46 5.91 -23.64
CA ASP A 165 15.93 5.95 -23.71
C ASP A 165 16.52 4.81 -24.56
N SER A 166 15.69 3.83 -24.95
CA SER A 166 16.11 2.68 -25.74
C SER A 166 16.40 3.06 -27.19
N ALA A 167 17.47 2.47 -27.77
CA ALA A 167 17.75 2.56 -29.19
C ALA A 167 16.67 1.94 -30.09
N TYR A 168 15.69 1.22 -29.52
CA TYR A 168 14.61 0.55 -30.23
C TYR A 168 13.27 1.26 -30.11
N ALA A 169 13.17 2.37 -29.36
CA ALA A 169 11.89 3.07 -29.13
C ALA A 169 11.21 3.47 -30.45
N ASP A 170 11.93 4.15 -31.35
CA ASP A 170 11.42 4.59 -32.64
C ASP A 170 10.96 3.41 -33.50
N GLU A 171 11.76 2.32 -33.54
CA GLU A 171 11.42 1.11 -34.30
C GLU A 171 10.13 0.45 -33.76
N ILE A 172 9.95 0.40 -32.44
CA ILE A 172 8.73 -0.14 -31.82
C ILE A 172 7.54 0.78 -32.12
N LEU A 173 7.69 2.09 -31.99
CA LEU A 173 6.64 3.07 -32.28
C LEU A 173 6.19 3.03 -33.75
N ASP A 174 7.11 2.81 -34.69
CA ASP A 174 6.79 2.69 -36.10
C ASP A 174 6.03 1.37 -36.44
N ASN A 175 6.17 0.35 -35.60
CA ASN A 175 5.56 -0.96 -35.77
C ASN A 175 4.42 -1.27 -34.79
N CYS A 176 4.07 -0.37 -33.85
CA CYS A 176 3.01 -0.62 -32.87
C CYS A 176 1.57 -0.50 -33.41
N GLY A 177 1.40 -0.06 -34.67
CA GLY A 177 0.10 0.25 -35.23
C GLY A 177 -0.52 1.44 -34.50
N ASP A 178 -1.77 1.30 -34.05
CA ASP A 178 -2.49 2.36 -33.34
C ASP A 178 -2.22 2.37 -31.83
N ASN A 179 -1.58 1.33 -31.28
CA ASN A 179 -1.47 1.16 -29.83
C ASN A 179 -0.11 0.63 -29.38
N LEU A 180 0.35 1.18 -28.26
CA LEU A 180 1.46 0.70 -27.47
C LEU A 180 0.92 -0.05 -26.24
N TYR A 181 1.60 -1.11 -25.83
CA TYR A 181 1.17 -1.98 -24.76
C TYR A 181 2.19 -1.95 -23.61
N ALA A 182 1.72 -1.68 -22.39
CA ALA A 182 2.49 -1.92 -21.16
C ALA A 182 1.94 -3.17 -20.48
N CYS A 183 2.79 -4.16 -20.30
CA CYS A 183 2.43 -5.48 -19.79
C CYS A 183 3.15 -5.73 -18.47
N TYR A 184 2.39 -5.94 -17.37
CA TYR A 184 2.90 -6.11 -16.03
C TYR A 184 2.80 -7.56 -15.58
N THR A 185 3.95 -8.22 -15.42
CA THR A 185 4.05 -9.59 -14.92
C THR A 185 4.59 -9.58 -13.50
N ASN A 186 3.92 -10.29 -12.60
CA ASN A 186 4.35 -10.39 -11.21
C ASN A 186 5.34 -11.54 -11.02
N GLY A 187 6.55 -11.25 -10.54
CA GLY A 187 7.50 -12.21 -9.98
C GLY A 187 7.27 -12.39 -8.47
N ILE A 188 8.12 -13.18 -7.82
CA ILE A 188 8.01 -13.46 -6.38
C ILE A 188 8.28 -12.20 -5.53
N ASN A 189 9.27 -11.38 -5.92
CA ASN A 189 9.67 -10.17 -5.20
C ASN A 189 9.85 -8.95 -6.14
N ASN A 190 9.38 -9.04 -7.38
CA ASN A 190 9.57 -7.99 -8.38
C ASN A 190 8.40 -7.95 -9.35
N VAL A 191 8.26 -6.82 -10.02
CA VAL A 191 7.36 -6.64 -11.16
C VAL A 191 8.21 -6.43 -12.40
N GLN A 192 7.94 -7.20 -13.45
CA GLN A 192 8.52 -6.97 -14.76
C GLN A 192 7.51 -6.20 -15.60
N CYS A 193 7.88 -5.03 -16.08
CA CYS A 193 7.12 -4.26 -17.03
C CYS A 193 7.74 -4.39 -18.42
N ILE A 194 6.91 -4.67 -19.43
CA ILE A 194 7.33 -4.74 -20.82
C ILE A 194 6.52 -3.73 -21.61
N ILE A 195 7.19 -2.73 -22.19
CA ILE A 195 6.56 -1.74 -23.06
C ILE A 195 6.91 -2.07 -24.50
N GLY A 196 5.89 -2.26 -25.33
CA GLY A 196 6.12 -2.74 -26.68
C GLY A 196 4.89 -2.78 -27.57
N ALA A 197 5.06 -3.40 -28.74
CA ALA A 197 4.07 -3.53 -29.77
C ALA A 197 3.49 -4.94 -29.86
N ARG A 198 2.20 -5.03 -30.21
CA ARG A 198 1.52 -6.27 -30.58
C ARG A 198 1.83 -6.60 -32.04
N ALA A 199 2.04 -7.90 -32.32
CA ALA A 199 2.32 -8.42 -33.68
C ALA A 199 3.61 -7.89 -34.33
N TYR A 200 4.51 -7.30 -33.55
CA TYR A 200 5.85 -6.96 -33.97
C TYR A 200 6.85 -8.00 -33.47
N GLU A 201 7.81 -8.37 -34.26
CA GLU A 201 8.83 -9.37 -33.91
C GLU A 201 10.22 -8.82 -34.14
N ASN A 202 11.02 -8.86 -33.08
CA ASN A 202 12.44 -8.55 -33.12
C ASN A 202 13.16 -9.45 -32.10
N ASP A 203 14.09 -10.29 -32.53
CA ASP A 203 14.81 -11.25 -31.69
C ASP A 203 15.71 -10.61 -30.63
N ARG A 204 15.94 -9.29 -30.69
CA ARG A 204 16.72 -8.53 -29.72
C ARG A 204 15.88 -7.95 -28.58
N LEU A 205 14.54 -8.05 -28.70
CA LEU A 205 13.58 -7.53 -27.74
C LEU A 205 12.97 -8.64 -26.89
N PHE A 206 12.49 -8.24 -25.72
CA PHE A 206 11.76 -9.17 -24.86
C PHE A 206 10.40 -9.50 -25.47
N LYS A 207 10.01 -10.77 -25.43
CA LYS A 207 8.75 -11.25 -26.02
C LYS A 207 7.93 -11.94 -24.96
N VAL A 208 6.68 -11.51 -24.76
CA VAL A 208 5.73 -12.15 -23.87
C VAL A 208 4.56 -12.70 -24.66
N HIS A 209 4.25 -13.97 -24.42
CA HIS A 209 3.10 -14.66 -25.02
C HIS A 209 1.84 -14.41 -24.19
N ILE A 210 0.80 -13.97 -24.82
CA ILE A 210 -0.53 -13.79 -24.26
C ILE A 210 -1.49 -14.77 -24.94
N PRO A 211 -1.88 -15.86 -24.28
CA PRO A 211 -2.79 -16.85 -24.87
C PRO A 211 -4.19 -16.26 -25.02
N GLN A 212 -5.01 -16.92 -25.83
CA GLN A 212 -6.41 -16.56 -26.00
C GLN A 212 -7.09 -16.37 -24.63
N SER A 213 -7.66 -15.19 -24.38
CA SER A 213 -8.16 -14.82 -23.06
C SER A 213 -9.37 -13.92 -23.13
N LEU A 214 -10.13 -13.89 -22.02
CA LEU A 214 -11.22 -12.94 -21.80
C LEU A 214 -10.70 -11.81 -20.93
N TRP A 215 -10.91 -10.59 -21.38
CA TRP A 215 -10.44 -9.37 -20.75
C TRP A 215 -11.60 -8.52 -20.25
N MET A 216 -11.51 -8.07 -19.01
CA MET A 216 -12.33 -7.00 -18.47
C MET A 216 -11.56 -5.69 -18.69
N CYS A 217 -12.12 -4.81 -19.51
CA CYS A 217 -11.44 -3.62 -20.02
C CYS A 217 -12.07 -2.36 -19.43
N PHE A 218 -11.23 -1.50 -18.87
CA PHE A 218 -11.60 -0.26 -18.22
C PHE A 218 -10.94 0.91 -18.95
N LYS A 219 -11.73 1.94 -19.29
CA LYS A 219 -11.25 3.11 -20.03
C LYS A 219 -10.87 4.25 -19.12
N PHE A 220 -9.79 4.92 -19.47
CA PHE A 220 -9.24 6.09 -18.80
C PHE A 220 -9.01 7.22 -19.79
N HIS A 221 -8.96 8.46 -19.31
CA HIS A 221 -8.69 9.64 -20.11
C HIS A 221 -7.55 10.44 -19.48
N GLY A 222 -6.62 10.89 -20.33
CA GLY A 222 -5.48 11.71 -19.94
C GLY A 222 -4.42 10.96 -19.13
N SER A 223 -3.47 11.71 -18.58
CA SER A 223 -2.26 11.22 -17.89
C SER A 223 -2.40 11.22 -16.36
N ASP A 224 -3.62 11.23 -15.78
CA ASP A 224 -3.84 11.30 -14.33
C ASP A 224 -3.56 9.95 -13.64
N ASP A 225 -2.32 9.72 -13.29
CA ASP A 225 -1.85 8.50 -12.61
C ASP A 225 -2.51 8.27 -11.24
N THR A 226 -3.04 9.33 -10.60
CA THR A 226 -3.71 9.20 -9.29
C THR A 226 -4.99 8.37 -9.42
N LYS A 227 -5.75 8.55 -10.48
CA LYS A 227 -6.97 7.77 -10.77
C LYS A 227 -6.66 6.30 -11.04
N VAL A 228 -5.57 6.04 -11.73
CA VAL A 228 -5.12 4.66 -12.04
C VAL A 228 -4.67 3.94 -10.79
N ASN A 229 -3.87 4.59 -9.96
CA ASN A 229 -3.43 4.05 -8.68
C ASN A 229 -4.62 3.77 -7.74
N GLU A 230 -5.61 4.68 -7.70
CA GLU A 230 -6.84 4.47 -6.93
C GLU A 230 -7.65 3.29 -7.50
N PHE A 231 -7.73 3.16 -8.82
CA PHE A 231 -8.39 2.05 -9.49
C PHE A 231 -7.77 0.71 -9.09
N TYR A 232 -6.45 0.55 -9.22
CA TYR A 232 -5.78 -0.69 -8.85
C TYR A 232 -5.92 -1.02 -7.36
N LYS A 233 -5.81 -0.03 -6.48
CA LYS A 233 -5.89 -0.23 -5.02
C LYS A 233 -7.31 -0.51 -4.52
N ASN A 234 -8.30 0.20 -5.05
CA ASN A 234 -9.62 0.27 -4.43
C ASN A 234 -10.76 -0.24 -5.32
N VAL A 235 -10.67 -0.07 -6.63
CA VAL A 235 -11.80 -0.28 -7.55
C VAL A 235 -11.77 -1.67 -8.17
N LEU A 236 -10.62 -2.10 -8.65
CA LEU A 236 -10.47 -3.34 -9.39
C LEU A 236 -10.98 -4.56 -8.63
N TYR A 237 -10.51 -4.76 -7.40
CA TYR A 237 -10.92 -5.91 -6.60
C TYR A 237 -12.40 -5.91 -6.24
N ARG A 238 -13.01 -4.73 -6.08
CA ARG A 238 -14.44 -4.61 -5.77
C ARG A 238 -15.29 -4.91 -6.99
N CYS A 239 -14.90 -4.39 -8.16
CA CYS A 239 -15.56 -4.63 -9.42
C CYS A 239 -15.55 -6.14 -9.77
N ILE A 240 -14.39 -6.78 -9.70
CA ILE A 240 -14.26 -8.22 -9.97
C ILE A 240 -15.07 -9.04 -8.95
N ARG A 241 -15.04 -8.67 -7.65
CA ARG A 241 -15.84 -9.35 -6.61
C ARG A 241 -17.34 -9.26 -6.86
N ALA A 242 -17.84 -8.10 -7.28
CA ALA A 242 -19.26 -7.87 -7.58
C ALA A 242 -19.71 -8.54 -8.87
N SER A 243 -18.80 -8.88 -9.77
CA SER A 243 -19.10 -9.51 -11.06
C SER A 243 -19.20 -11.04 -11.00
N SER A 244 -19.64 -11.65 -12.08
CA SER A 244 -19.64 -13.12 -12.28
C SER A 244 -18.27 -13.67 -12.69
N TYR A 245 -17.22 -12.86 -12.59
CA TYR A 245 -15.86 -13.18 -13.02
C TYR A 245 -14.89 -13.17 -11.86
N GLU A 246 -13.80 -13.90 -12.00
CA GLU A 246 -12.62 -13.84 -11.12
C GLU A 246 -11.38 -13.51 -11.97
N LYS A 247 -10.39 -12.85 -11.35
CA LYS A 247 -9.12 -12.54 -12.02
C LYS A 247 -8.38 -13.83 -12.38
N ASP A 248 -7.88 -13.90 -13.60
CA ASP A 248 -6.92 -14.93 -13.98
C ASP A 248 -5.50 -14.47 -13.64
N ASN A 249 -4.98 -14.97 -12.51
CA ASN A 249 -3.66 -14.60 -12.01
C ASN A 249 -2.50 -15.24 -12.81
N SER A 250 -2.79 -16.12 -13.75
CA SER A 250 -1.77 -16.68 -14.64
C SER A 250 -1.36 -15.73 -15.77
N LEU A 251 -2.11 -14.64 -15.95
CA LEU A 251 -1.91 -13.66 -17.00
C LEU A 251 -1.56 -12.28 -16.42
N PRO A 252 -0.76 -11.50 -17.16
CA PRO A 252 -0.41 -10.15 -16.75
C PRO A 252 -1.60 -9.19 -16.81
N ASN A 253 -1.51 -8.07 -16.11
CA ASN A 253 -2.32 -6.90 -16.42
C ASN A 253 -1.71 -6.21 -17.64
N ILE A 254 -2.54 -5.64 -18.49
CA ILE A 254 -2.11 -4.96 -19.72
C ILE A 254 -2.73 -3.57 -19.72
N GLU A 255 -1.93 -2.56 -19.99
CA GLU A 255 -2.38 -1.22 -20.31
C GLU A 255 -2.16 -0.96 -21.78
N VAL A 256 -3.13 -0.35 -22.44
CA VAL A 256 -3.13 -0.12 -23.88
C VAL A 256 -3.25 1.37 -24.13
N PHE A 257 -2.18 1.98 -24.57
CA PHE A 257 -2.09 3.41 -24.87
C PHE A 257 -2.18 3.66 -26.38
N PRO A 258 -2.81 4.74 -26.83
CA PRO A 258 -2.69 5.15 -28.22
C PRO A 258 -1.24 5.49 -28.55
N ARG A 259 -0.84 5.25 -29.81
CA ARG A 259 0.50 5.58 -30.29
C ARG A 259 0.84 7.08 -30.11
N ASN A 260 -0.15 7.93 -30.27
CA ASN A 260 0.01 9.38 -30.16
C ASN A 260 -0.71 9.91 -28.91
N THR A 261 0.05 10.46 -27.99
CA THR A 261 -0.41 11.03 -26.71
C THR A 261 -0.12 12.53 -26.62
N ASP A 262 0.08 13.22 -27.77
CA ASP A 262 0.43 14.64 -27.83
C ASP A 262 -0.69 15.58 -27.31
N ASP A 263 -1.90 15.03 -27.11
CA ASP A 263 -3.04 15.74 -26.52
C ASP A 263 -3.31 15.14 -25.13
N ASP A 264 -3.38 15.98 -24.09
CA ASP A 264 -3.70 15.56 -22.71
C ASP A 264 -5.09 14.88 -22.57
N ASN A 265 -5.85 14.77 -23.63
CA ASN A 265 -7.19 14.16 -23.68
C ASN A 265 -7.25 12.83 -24.42
N PHE A 266 -6.16 12.06 -24.45
CA PHE A 266 -6.16 10.72 -25.05
C PHE A 266 -6.94 9.71 -24.19
N GLU A 267 -7.57 8.72 -24.86
CA GLU A 267 -8.24 7.60 -24.22
C GLU A 267 -7.29 6.37 -24.24
N TRP A 268 -7.16 5.70 -23.10
CA TRP A 268 -6.41 4.46 -22.96
C TRP A 268 -7.17 3.45 -22.12
N GLU A 269 -6.69 2.23 -22.04
CA GLU A 269 -7.45 1.11 -21.51
C GLU A 269 -6.59 0.23 -20.59
N VAL A 270 -7.11 -0.08 -19.39
CA VAL A 270 -6.58 -1.16 -18.53
C VAL A 270 -7.33 -2.44 -18.83
N ARG A 271 -6.61 -3.52 -19.13
CA ARG A 271 -7.13 -4.85 -19.39
C ARG A 271 -6.71 -5.82 -18.29
N ILE A 272 -7.70 -6.44 -17.66
CA ILE A 272 -7.51 -7.46 -16.64
C ILE A 272 -8.04 -8.78 -17.18
N ALA A 273 -7.17 -9.79 -17.23
CA ALA A 273 -7.60 -11.14 -17.63
C ALA A 273 -8.56 -11.71 -16.58
N VAL A 274 -9.68 -12.24 -17.05
CA VAL A 274 -10.72 -12.81 -16.19
C VAL A 274 -11.23 -14.14 -16.70
N LYS A 275 -11.69 -14.97 -15.80
CA LYS A 275 -12.40 -16.20 -16.09
C LYS A 275 -13.73 -16.23 -15.34
N LYS A 276 -14.70 -16.98 -15.87
CA LYS A 276 -16.02 -17.10 -15.23
C LYS A 276 -15.86 -17.84 -13.89
N LYS A 277 -16.48 -17.33 -12.82
CA LYS A 277 -16.51 -18.05 -11.55
C LYS A 277 -17.15 -19.42 -11.74
N GLN A 278 -16.52 -20.44 -11.19
CA GLN A 278 -17.17 -21.75 -11.07
C GLN A 278 -18.23 -21.65 -9.97
N MET A 279 -19.47 -21.97 -10.30
CA MET A 279 -20.55 -22.05 -9.32
C MET A 279 -20.39 -23.30 -8.46
#